data_49f261275a46042d3cd1eaa50f1bf9b3
#
_entry.id   49f261275a46042d3cd1eaa50f1bf9b3
#
_cell.length_a   1.000
_cell.length_b   1.000
_cell.length_c   1.000
_cell.angle_alpha   90.00
_cell.angle_beta   90.00
_cell.angle_gamma   90.00
#
_symmetry.space_group_name_H-M   'P 1'
#
loop_
_entity.id
_entity.type
_entity.pdbx_description
1 polymer ?
#
loop_
_entity_poly.entity_id
_entity_poly.type
_entity_poly.pdbx_seq_one_letter_code
_entity_poly.pdbx_strand_id
1 'polypeptide(L)'
;MCDFDRFMTQEILEAFTEEISAREGKVTETFHQPGQLFIRSVFPQMEEIRARDHVQSGVALRATDSAACVYPYVFRLVCRNGAIMAHAAEGREIPNLDSLPTFEAVSLVREAVESCCERDAFAAAAEQMRTAAQHPVDVFLTMMPFLSRLSALDAQVAAQVLERFFNENDQTRYGFMNAVTSLARDTRDHVTRWRLEELGGQIAVTQPARSPSDDGSEALIPTDGDGLVFSR
;
A
#
# COMPACT_ATOMS: atom_id res chain seq x y z
N MET A 1 -20.69 7.70 -28.24
CA MET A 1 -19.78 7.50 -27.09
C MET A 1 -18.43 8.00 -27.55
N CYS A 2 -18.01 9.17 -27.04
CA CYS A 2 -17.10 10.06 -27.71
C CYS A 2 -15.62 9.71 -27.58
N ASP A 3 -14.83 10.12 -28.61
CA ASP A 3 -13.35 10.05 -28.68
C ASP A 3 -12.62 10.75 -27.50
N PHE A 4 -13.34 11.44 -26.63
CA PHE A 4 -12.83 12.20 -25.49
C PHE A 4 -12.11 11.31 -24.45
N ASP A 5 -12.70 10.16 -24.08
CA ASP A 5 -12.12 9.23 -23.10
C ASP A 5 -10.78 8.66 -23.55
N ARG A 6 -10.64 8.41 -24.85
CA ARG A 6 -9.43 7.83 -25.42
C ARG A 6 -8.28 8.84 -25.45
N PHE A 7 -8.58 10.11 -25.66
CA PHE A 7 -7.57 11.17 -25.78
C PHE A 7 -6.96 11.49 -24.41
N MET A 8 -7.77 11.74 -23.39
CA MET A 8 -7.27 12.05 -22.04
C MET A 8 -6.46 10.89 -21.44
N THR A 9 -6.92 9.65 -21.62
CA THR A 9 -6.20 8.46 -21.14
C THR A 9 -4.82 8.33 -21.80
N GLN A 10 -4.72 8.66 -23.08
CA GLN A 10 -3.45 8.62 -23.81
C GLN A 10 -2.48 9.69 -23.29
N GLU A 11 -2.94 10.93 -23.06
CA GLU A 11 -2.11 12.00 -22.54
C GLU A 11 -1.65 11.77 -21.10
N ILE A 12 -2.49 11.17 -20.25
CA ILE A 12 -2.10 10.73 -18.90
C ILE A 12 -1.02 9.65 -18.97
N LEU A 13 -1.17 8.68 -19.85
CA LEU A 13 -0.16 7.63 -20.06
C LEU A 13 1.19 8.22 -20.51
N GLU A 14 1.16 9.14 -21.48
CA GLU A 14 2.35 9.81 -21.98
C GLU A 14 3.02 10.65 -20.89
N ALA A 15 2.25 11.48 -20.19
CA ALA A 15 2.74 12.30 -19.07
C ALA A 15 3.39 11.45 -17.97
N PHE A 16 2.72 10.38 -17.54
CA PHE A 16 3.28 9.46 -16.55
C PHE A 16 4.59 8.84 -17.04
N THR A 17 4.60 8.34 -18.27
CA THR A 17 5.77 7.67 -18.85
C THR A 17 6.97 8.61 -18.98
N GLU A 18 6.74 9.86 -19.39
CA GLU A 18 7.77 10.89 -19.48
C GLU A 18 8.36 11.22 -18.11
N GLU A 19 7.52 11.42 -17.08
CA GLU A 19 7.98 11.71 -15.72
C GLU A 19 8.78 10.56 -15.11
N ILE A 20 8.36 9.31 -15.34
CA ILE A 20 9.10 8.14 -14.89
C ILE A 20 10.45 8.06 -15.61
N SER A 21 10.48 8.25 -16.94
CA SER A 21 11.68 8.18 -17.74
C SER A 21 12.69 9.30 -17.39
N ALA A 22 12.21 10.51 -17.12
CA ALA A 22 13.05 11.64 -16.71
C ALA A 22 13.80 11.38 -15.39
N ARG A 23 13.31 10.45 -14.57
CA ARG A 23 13.91 10.03 -13.28
C ARG A 23 14.59 8.65 -13.35
N GLU A 24 15.00 8.22 -14.55
CA GLU A 24 15.65 6.92 -14.79
C GLU A 24 14.79 5.72 -14.40
N GLY A 25 13.49 5.92 -14.25
CA GLY A 25 12.53 4.86 -13.97
C GLY A 25 12.11 4.11 -15.23
N LYS A 26 11.45 2.99 -15.03
CA LYS A 26 10.93 2.14 -16.10
C LYS A 26 9.49 1.75 -15.83
N VAL A 27 8.61 1.98 -16.80
CA VAL A 27 7.26 1.39 -16.80
C VAL A 27 7.40 -0.12 -16.99
N THR A 28 6.88 -0.89 -16.05
CA THR A 28 6.96 -2.35 -16.03
C THR A 28 5.68 -3.01 -16.50
N GLU A 29 4.57 -2.31 -16.36
CA GLU A 29 3.25 -2.81 -16.74
C GLU A 29 2.33 -1.65 -17.11
N THR A 30 1.60 -1.81 -18.20
CA THR A 30 0.51 -0.93 -18.60
C THR A 30 -0.67 -1.80 -19.01
N PHE A 31 -1.83 -1.53 -18.42
CA PHE A 31 -3.08 -2.14 -18.81
C PHE A 31 -4.11 -1.05 -19.10
N HIS A 32 -4.68 -1.10 -20.28
CA HIS A 32 -5.68 -0.14 -20.74
C HIS A 32 -6.90 -0.87 -21.27
N GLN A 33 -8.06 -0.48 -20.77
CA GLN A 33 -9.37 -0.87 -21.29
C GLN A 33 -10.30 0.36 -21.26
N PRO A 34 -11.45 0.33 -21.97
CA PRO A 34 -12.38 1.46 -21.93
C PRO A 34 -12.72 1.87 -20.49
N GLY A 35 -12.51 3.14 -20.16
CA GLY A 35 -12.78 3.72 -18.85
C GLY A 35 -11.79 3.34 -17.75
N GLN A 36 -10.69 2.62 -18.04
CA GLN A 36 -9.71 2.24 -17.01
C GLN A 36 -8.29 2.14 -17.57
N LEU A 37 -7.35 2.73 -16.83
CA LEU A 37 -5.92 2.66 -17.08
C LEU A 37 -5.22 2.24 -15.77
N PHE A 38 -4.30 1.27 -15.84
CA PHE A 38 -3.42 0.88 -14.75
C PHE A 38 -1.99 0.87 -15.25
N ILE A 39 -1.10 1.54 -14.52
CA ILE A 39 0.32 1.60 -14.84
C ILE A 39 1.12 1.29 -13.58
N ARG A 40 2.23 0.58 -13.73
CA ARG A 40 3.23 0.36 -12.68
C ARG A 40 4.61 0.66 -13.22
N SER A 41 5.41 1.32 -12.40
CA SER A 41 6.78 1.65 -12.73
C SER A 41 7.72 1.30 -11.58
N VAL A 42 9.01 1.22 -11.88
CA VAL A 42 10.06 1.03 -10.89
C VAL A 42 11.23 1.95 -11.20
N PHE A 43 11.97 2.35 -10.16
CA PHE A 43 13.21 3.13 -10.23
C PHE A 43 14.40 2.25 -9.86
N PRO A 44 15.65 2.67 -10.17
CA PRO A 44 16.84 1.91 -9.80
C PRO A 44 17.06 1.79 -8.28
N GLN A 45 16.45 2.65 -7.48
CA GLN A 45 16.62 2.70 -6.03
C GLN A 45 16.08 1.44 -5.37
N MET A 46 16.91 0.81 -4.53
CA MET A 46 16.59 -0.44 -3.83
C MET A 46 16.93 -0.33 -2.35
N GLU A 47 16.16 -1.07 -1.53
CA GLU A 47 16.38 -1.25 -0.10
C GLU A 47 16.30 -2.74 0.27
N GLU A 48 17.15 -3.18 1.21
CA GLU A 48 17.08 -4.51 1.78
C GLU A 48 16.14 -4.50 2.98
N ILE A 49 15.13 -5.35 2.96
CA ILE A 49 14.18 -5.53 4.07
C ILE A 49 14.69 -6.61 5.04
N ARG A 50 15.16 -7.72 4.49
CA ARG A 50 15.80 -8.83 5.18
C ARG A 50 16.94 -9.34 4.32
N ALA A 51 17.81 -10.18 4.90
CA ALA A 51 18.90 -10.81 4.16
C ALA A 51 18.44 -11.42 2.83
N ARG A 52 18.94 -10.91 1.71
CA ARG A 52 18.61 -11.33 0.34
C ARG A 52 17.18 -11.01 -0.11
N ASP A 53 16.43 -10.21 0.63
CA ASP A 53 15.09 -9.77 0.26
C ASP A 53 15.08 -8.27 0.02
N HIS A 54 15.14 -7.88 -1.24
CA HIS A 54 15.23 -6.50 -1.67
C HIS A 54 13.90 -6.05 -2.26
N VAL A 55 13.58 -4.79 -1.99
CA VAL A 55 12.49 -4.07 -2.61
C VAL A 55 13.03 -2.91 -3.44
N GLN A 56 12.29 -2.55 -4.46
CA GLN A 56 12.60 -1.48 -5.40
C GLN A 56 11.51 -0.42 -5.34
N SER A 57 11.90 0.85 -5.37
CA SER A 57 10.95 1.96 -5.42
C SER A 57 10.21 2.01 -6.75
N GLY A 58 9.03 2.55 -6.75
CA GLY A 58 8.22 2.75 -7.94
C GLY A 58 7.03 3.67 -7.69
N VAL A 59 6.25 3.87 -8.73
CA VAL A 59 4.97 4.60 -8.70
C VAL A 59 3.94 3.77 -9.45
N ALA A 60 2.74 3.70 -8.88
CA ALA A 60 1.57 3.10 -9.51
C ALA A 60 0.52 4.16 -9.81
N LEU A 61 -0.09 4.10 -10.99
CA LEU A 61 -1.20 4.94 -11.40
C LEU A 61 -2.40 4.07 -11.76
N ARG A 62 -3.55 4.48 -11.29
CA ARG A 62 -4.85 4.03 -11.78
C ARG A 62 -5.65 5.25 -12.18
N ALA A 63 -6.17 5.26 -13.41
CA ALA A 63 -7.12 6.26 -13.85
C ALA A 63 -8.42 5.60 -14.31
N THR A 64 -9.53 6.28 -14.04
CA THR A 64 -10.87 6.01 -14.54
C THR A 64 -11.38 7.27 -15.24
N ASP A 65 -12.56 7.21 -15.84
CA ASP A 65 -13.16 8.39 -16.46
C ASP A 65 -13.34 9.57 -15.47
N SER A 66 -13.59 9.26 -14.19
CA SER A 66 -13.93 10.24 -13.16
C SER A 66 -12.80 10.58 -12.19
N ALA A 67 -11.74 9.77 -12.09
CA ALA A 67 -10.67 10.00 -11.12
C ALA A 67 -9.36 9.34 -11.53
N ALA A 68 -8.24 9.90 -11.06
CA ALA A 68 -6.95 9.23 -11.08
C ALA A 68 -6.36 9.12 -9.67
N CYS A 69 -5.65 8.02 -9.41
CA CYS A 69 -4.90 7.78 -8.18
C CYS A 69 -3.45 7.52 -8.55
N VAL A 70 -2.53 8.24 -7.93
CA VAL A 70 -1.08 8.06 -8.09
C VAL A 70 -0.49 7.82 -6.71
N TYR A 71 0.16 6.68 -6.53
CA TYR A 71 0.68 6.26 -5.24
C TYR A 71 2.11 5.73 -5.33
N PRO A 72 2.92 5.90 -4.27
CA PRO A 72 4.18 5.19 -4.14
C PRO A 72 3.94 3.67 -4.24
N TYR A 73 4.82 3.01 -4.96
CA TYR A 73 4.78 1.58 -5.21
C TYR A 73 6.09 0.94 -4.78
N VAL A 74 6.00 -0.16 -4.03
CA VAL A 74 7.16 -0.91 -3.58
C VAL A 74 7.12 -2.28 -4.23
N PHE A 75 8.09 -2.55 -5.09
CA PHE A 75 8.21 -3.81 -5.83
C PHE A 75 9.23 -4.74 -5.20
N ARG A 76 8.81 -5.93 -4.81
CA ARG A 76 9.67 -6.95 -4.22
C ARG A 76 10.30 -7.81 -5.30
N LEU A 77 11.63 -7.87 -5.34
CA LEU A 77 12.38 -8.52 -6.43
C LEU A 77 12.29 -10.05 -6.39
N VAL A 78 12.31 -10.65 -5.19
CA VAL A 78 12.35 -12.11 -5.02
C VAL A 78 11.09 -12.79 -5.57
N CYS A 79 9.91 -12.26 -5.23
CA CYS A 79 8.63 -12.84 -5.63
C CYS A 79 7.96 -12.10 -6.79
N ARG A 80 8.56 -11.02 -7.27
CA ARG A 80 8.02 -10.18 -8.36
C ARG A 80 6.59 -9.70 -8.10
N ASN A 81 6.29 -9.36 -6.85
CA ASN A 81 5.03 -8.80 -6.39
C ASN A 81 5.26 -7.38 -5.85
N GLY A 82 4.22 -6.59 -5.72
CA GLY A 82 4.35 -5.23 -5.24
C GLY A 82 3.21 -4.81 -4.33
N ALA A 83 3.48 -3.80 -3.53
CA ALA A 83 2.54 -3.17 -2.62
C ALA A 83 2.33 -1.71 -2.99
N ILE A 84 1.08 -1.24 -3.03
CA ILE A 84 0.72 0.15 -3.26
C ILE A 84 0.55 0.83 -1.91
N MET A 85 1.34 1.89 -1.68
CA MET A 85 1.36 2.63 -0.42
C MET A 85 0.30 3.76 -0.45
N ALA A 86 -0.98 3.39 -0.61
CA ALA A 86 -2.09 4.33 -0.77
C ALA A 86 -2.31 5.27 0.43
N HIS A 87 -1.74 4.95 1.60
CA HIS A 87 -1.81 5.79 2.81
C HIS A 87 -0.57 6.66 3.01
N ALA A 88 0.39 6.61 2.09
CA ALA A 88 1.53 7.52 2.12
C ALA A 88 1.07 8.96 1.86
N ALA A 89 1.66 9.92 2.57
CA ALA A 89 1.32 11.33 2.43
C ALA A 89 1.61 11.88 1.02
N GLU A 90 2.53 11.24 0.32
CA GLU A 90 2.97 11.57 -1.04
C GLU A 90 1.99 11.12 -2.11
N GLY A 91 1.10 10.17 -1.78
CA GLY A 91 0.04 9.72 -2.70
C GLY A 91 -0.99 10.81 -2.98
N ARG A 92 -1.55 10.81 -4.17
CA ARG A 92 -2.55 11.78 -4.62
C ARG A 92 -3.75 11.09 -5.24
N GLU A 93 -4.92 11.62 -4.90
CA GLU A 93 -6.17 11.35 -5.62
C GLU A 93 -6.59 12.61 -6.36
N ILE A 94 -6.89 12.47 -7.64
CA ILE A 94 -7.34 13.54 -8.53
C ILE A 94 -8.79 13.22 -8.87
N PRO A 95 -9.75 13.80 -8.15
CA PRO A 95 -11.18 13.58 -8.40
C PRO A 95 -11.67 14.44 -9.58
N ASN A 96 -12.84 14.09 -10.11
CA ASN A 96 -13.54 14.84 -11.17
C ASN A 96 -12.71 15.02 -12.46
N LEU A 97 -11.96 13.99 -12.82
CA LEU A 97 -11.06 14.01 -13.97
C LEU A 97 -11.78 14.36 -15.27
N ASP A 98 -13.01 13.89 -15.43
CA ASP A 98 -13.91 14.18 -16.55
C ASP A 98 -14.33 15.65 -16.68
N SER A 99 -14.22 16.41 -15.60
CA SER A 99 -14.55 17.83 -15.54
C SER A 99 -13.34 18.74 -15.72
N LEU A 100 -12.12 18.19 -15.69
CA LEU A 100 -10.89 18.96 -15.83
C LEU A 100 -10.50 19.15 -17.29
N PRO A 101 -9.95 20.33 -17.67
CA PRO A 101 -9.23 20.46 -18.93
C PRO A 101 -8.07 19.47 -18.98
N THR A 102 -7.81 18.87 -20.13
CA THR A 102 -6.78 17.83 -20.28
C THR A 102 -5.39 18.29 -19.79
N PHE A 103 -5.00 19.55 -20.09
CA PHE A 103 -3.71 20.08 -19.66
C PHE A 103 -3.59 20.17 -18.12
N GLU A 104 -4.70 20.46 -17.44
CA GLU A 104 -4.77 20.52 -15.97
C GLU A 104 -4.68 19.11 -15.36
N ALA A 105 -5.42 18.15 -15.90
CA ALA A 105 -5.34 16.75 -15.49
C ALA A 105 -3.91 16.19 -15.64
N VAL A 106 -3.26 16.47 -16.76
CA VAL A 106 -1.87 16.11 -17.04
C VAL A 106 -0.90 16.75 -16.03
N SER A 107 -1.07 18.05 -15.73
CA SER A 107 -0.24 18.75 -14.73
C SER A 107 -0.36 18.12 -13.36
N LEU A 108 -1.58 17.82 -12.90
CA LEU A 108 -1.84 17.18 -11.61
C LEU A 108 -1.24 15.77 -11.55
N VAL A 109 -1.28 15.01 -12.63
CA VAL A 109 -0.62 13.69 -12.69
C VAL A 109 0.89 13.83 -12.57
N ARG A 110 1.52 14.80 -13.28
CA ARG A 110 2.98 15.05 -13.17
C ARG A 110 3.38 15.42 -11.75
N GLU A 111 2.67 16.34 -11.11
CA GLU A 111 2.89 16.75 -9.73
C GLU A 111 2.73 15.57 -8.75
N ALA A 112 1.73 14.71 -8.96
CA ALA A 112 1.51 13.52 -8.16
C ALA A 112 2.64 12.50 -8.31
N VAL A 113 3.14 12.28 -9.54
CA VAL A 113 4.30 11.41 -9.78
C VAL A 113 5.54 11.98 -9.12
N GLU A 114 5.79 13.28 -9.23
CA GLU A 114 6.93 13.95 -8.58
C GLU A 114 6.89 13.75 -7.07
N SER A 115 5.75 14.02 -6.42
CA SER A 115 5.55 13.79 -4.98
C SER A 115 5.86 12.34 -4.58
N CYS A 116 5.36 11.35 -5.34
CA CYS A 116 5.61 9.94 -5.07
C CYS A 116 7.08 9.51 -5.26
N CYS A 117 7.87 10.29 -6.00
CA CYS A 117 9.28 10.03 -6.27
C CYS A 117 10.22 10.61 -5.19
N GLU A 118 9.70 11.29 -4.17
CA GLU A 118 10.50 11.81 -3.08
C GLU A 118 11.25 10.67 -2.38
N ARG A 119 12.57 10.88 -2.19
CA ARG A 119 13.47 9.83 -1.67
C ARG A 119 13.05 9.35 -0.28
N ASP A 120 12.54 10.25 0.53
CA ASP A 120 12.17 9.97 1.92
C ASP A 120 10.91 9.10 2.00
N ALA A 121 9.99 9.19 1.03
CA ALA A 121 8.80 8.35 0.94
C ALA A 121 9.14 6.86 0.81
N PHE A 122 10.08 6.54 -0.08
CA PHE A 122 10.52 5.15 -0.25
C PHE A 122 11.28 4.62 0.96
N ALA A 123 12.17 5.42 1.54
CA ALA A 123 12.91 5.04 2.75
C ALA A 123 11.96 4.77 3.92
N ALA A 124 10.93 5.61 4.11
CA ALA A 124 9.90 5.41 5.13
C ALA A 124 9.11 4.12 4.89
N ALA A 125 8.70 3.84 3.65
CA ALA A 125 8.00 2.61 3.30
C ALA A 125 8.86 1.36 3.56
N ALA A 126 10.15 1.39 3.21
CA ALA A 126 11.08 0.30 3.47
C ALA A 126 11.26 0.06 4.99
N GLU A 127 11.34 1.13 5.79
CA GLU A 127 11.44 1.01 7.25
C GLU A 127 10.17 0.42 7.87
N GLN A 128 9.00 0.80 7.40
CA GLN A 128 7.73 0.19 7.81
C GLN A 128 7.70 -1.31 7.49
N MET A 129 8.23 -1.72 6.32
CA MET A 129 8.34 -3.12 5.94
C MET A 129 9.35 -3.87 6.82
N ARG A 130 10.50 -3.27 7.17
CA ARG A 130 11.46 -3.85 8.13
C ARG A 130 10.81 -4.06 9.50
N THR A 131 10.08 -3.06 9.97
CA THR A 131 9.30 -3.17 11.22
C THR A 131 8.25 -4.28 11.12
N ALA A 132 7.50 -4.35 10.02
CA ALA A 132 6.53 -5.43 9.79
C ALA A 132 7.19 -6.82 9.76
N ALA A 133 8.44 -6.90 9.29
CA ALA A 133 9.23 -8.13 9.21
C ALA A 133 9.74 -8.62 10.57
N GLN A 134 9.80 -7.75 11.59
CA GLN A 134 10.25 -8.08 12.93
C GLN A 134 9.10 -8.51 13.86
N HIS A 135 7.86 -8.21 13.49
CA HIS A 135 6.71 -8.44 14.36
C HIS A 135 5.81 -9.56 13.82
N PRO A 136 5.44 -10.54 14.66
CA PRO A 136 4.42 -11.51 14.30
C PRO A 136 3.12 -10.80 13.90
N VAL A 137 2.37 -11.41 12.99
CA VAL A 137 1.05 -10.88 12.65
C VAL A 137 0.08 -11.15 13.81
N ASP A 138 -0.60 -10.10 14.27
CA ASP A 138 -1.69 -10.26 15.22
C ASP A 138 -2.93 -10.79 14.50
N VAL A 139 -3.41 -11.96 14.94
CA VAL A 139 -4.55 -12.64 14.31
C VAL A 139 -5.83 -11.79 14.41
N PHE A 140 -6.10 -11.19 15.58
CA PHE A 140 -7.36 -10.48 15.83
C PHE A 140 -7.31 -9.02 15.36
N LEU A 141 -6.20 -8.33 15.58
CA LEU A 141 -6.08 -6.90 15.29
C LEU A 141 -5.62 -6.61 13.86
N THR A 142 -4.94 -7.55 13.23
CA THR A 142 -4.45 -7.39 11.86
C THR A 142 -5.12 -8.38 10.92
N MET A 143 -4.89 -9.68 11.09
CA MET A 143 -5.27 -10.68 10.09
C MET A 143 -6.79 -10.73 9.87
N MET A 144 -7.60 -10.83 10.93
CA MET A 144 -9.06 -10.97 10.80
C MET A 144 -9.74 -9.77 10.12
N PRO A 145 -9.43 -8.50 10.46
CA PRO A 145 -9.97 -7.35 9.75
C PRO A 145 -9.62 -7.34 8.25
N PHE A 146 -8.38 -7.70 7.90
CA PHE A 146 -7.98 -7.78 6.49
C PHE A 146 -8.63 -8.94 5.76
N LEU A 147 -8.76 -10.11 6.38
CA LEU A 147 -9.48 -11.25 5.79
C LEU A 147 -10.95 -10.94 5.57
N SER A 148 -11.59 -10.20 6.48
CA SER A 148 -12.98 -9.74 6.29
C SER A 148 -13.11 -8.85 5.06
N ARG A 149 -12.16 -7.92 4.84
CA ARG A 149 -12.14 -7.06 3.64
C ARG A 149 -11.88 -7.86 2.37
N LEU A 150 -10.98 -8.83 2.42
CA LEU A 150 -10.71 -9.74 1.30
C LEU A 150 -11.94 -10.60 0.97
N SER A 151 -12.63 -11.13 1.97
CA SER A 151 -13.85 -11.90 1.78
C SER A 151 -14.99 -11.07 1.19
N ALA A 152 -15.01 -9.75 1.42
CA ALA A 152 -15.97 -8.85 0.77
C ALA A 152 -15.67 -8.64 -0.72
N LEU A 153 -14.43 -8.88 -1.18
CA LEU A 153 -14.09 -8.92 -2.61
C LEU A 153 -14.54 -10.25 -3.22
N ASP A 154 -14.12 -11.36 -2.62
CA ASP A 154 -14.46 -12.73 -2.93
C ASP A 154 -14.03 -13.64 -1.77
N ALA A 155 -14.91 -14.51 -1.29
CA ALA A 155 -14.60 -15.46 -0.21
C ALA A 155 -13.41 -16.39 -0.56
N GLN A 156 -13.24 -16.72 -1.84
CA GLN A 156 -12.14 -17.54 -2.33
C GLN A 156 -10.79 -16.82 -2.21
N VAL A 157 -10.77 -15.49 -2.39
CA VAL A 157 -9.56 -14.66 -2.26
C VAL A 157 -8.99 -14.76 -0.83
N ALA A 158 -9.83 -14.64 0.19
CA ALA A 158 -9.38 -14.77 1.58
C ALA A 158 -8.79 -16.17 1.88
N ALA A 159 -9.43 -17.23 1.38
CA ALA A 159 -8.93 -18.60 1.54
C ALA A 159 -7.55 -18.79 0.87
N GLN A 160 -7.38 -18.28 -0.36
CA GLN A 160 -6.11 -18.36 -1.08
C GLN A 160 -5.00 -17.56 -0.40
N VAL A 161 -5.30 -16.41 0.20
CA VAL A 161 -4.32 -15.64 0.99
C VAL A 161 -3.86 -16.44 2.21
N LEU A 162 -4.79 -17.05 2.96
CA LEU A 162 -4.44 -17.89 4.10
C LEU A 162 -3.59 -19.09 3.72
N GLU A 163 -3.95 -19.77 2.65
CA GLU A 163 -3.16 -20.89 2.13
C GLU A 163 -1.72 -20.47 1.82
N ARG A 164 -1.52 -19.35 1.10
CA ARG A 164 -0.18 -18.80 0.81
C ARG A 164 0.57 -18.43 2.07
N PHE A 165 -0.09 -17.74 2.99
CA PHE A 165 0.53 -17.31 4.24
C PHE A 165 1.07 -18.47 5.07
N PHE A 166 0.29 -19.54 5.22
CA PHE A 166 0.74 -20.71 5.96
C PHE A 166 1.80 -21.52 5.21
N ASN A 167 1.77 -21.55 3.88
CA ASN A 167 2.75 -22.27 3.06
C ASN A 167 4.11 -21.57 3.05
N GLU A 168 4.18 -20.25 3.13
CA GLU A 168 5.44 -19.48 3.13
C GLU A 168 6.20 -19.54 4.46
N ASN A 169 5.59 -20.05 5.52
CA ASN A 169 6.18 -20.20 6.87
C ASN A 169 6.79 -18.91 7.46
N ASP A 170 6.29 -17.75 7.02
CA ASP A 170 6.64 -16.44 7.54
C ASP A 170 5.43 -15.83 8.26
N GLN A 171 5.36 -16.00 9.57
CA GLN A 171 4.22 -15.58 10.39
C GLN A 171 4.30 -14.12 10.85
N THR A 172 5.11 -13.31 10.19
CA THR A 172 5.18 -11.89 10.45
C THR A 172 4.12 -11.11 9.66
N ARG A 173 3.92 -9.84 10.01
CA ARG A 173 3.08 -8.93 9.21
C ARG A 173 3.60 -8.79 7.78
N TYR A 174 4.93 -8.78 7.62
CA TYR A 174 5.55 -8.77 6.30
C TYR A 174 5.23 -10.04 5.51
N GLY A 175 5.25 -11.23 6.14
CA GLY A 175 4.82 -12.48 5.53
C GLY A 175 3.35 -12.44 5.11
N PHE A 176 2.47 -11.90 5.96
CA PHE A 176 1.05 -11.74 5.62
C PHE A 176 0.84 -10.74 4.46
N MET A 177 1.54 -9.60 4.46
CA MET A 177 1.58 -8.68 3.32
C MET A 177 2.00 -9.40 2.03
N ASN A 178 3.07 -10.21 2.10
CA ASN A 178 3.57 -10.95 0.94
C ASN A 178 2.57 -11.98 0.42
N ALA A 179 1.83 -12.67 1.29
CA ALA A 179 0.78 -13.60 0.88
C ALA A 179 -0.31 -12.87 0.06
N VAL A 180 -0.74 -11.70 0.52
CA VAL A 180 -1.74 -10.87 -0.19
C VAL A 180 -1.21 -10.39 -1.54
N THR A 181 0.00 -9.82 -1.58
CA THR A 181 0.58 -9.25 -2.80
C THR A 181 1.05 -10.31 -3.79
N SER A 182 1.42 -11.51 -3.34
CA SER A 182 1.70 -12.64 -4.25
C SER A 182 0.43 -13.13 -4.95
N LEU A 183 -0.71 -13.11 -4.25
CA LEU A 183 -2.00 -13.40 -4.89
C LEU A 183 -2.36 -12.32 -5.92
N ALA A 184 -2.08 -11.04 -5.60
CA ALA A 184 -2.28 -9.93 -6.55
C ALA A 184 -1.54 -10.16 -7.87
N ARG A 185 -0.27 -10.58 -7.81
CA ARG A 185 0.54 -10.89 -9.00
C ARG A 185 -0.12 -11.94 -9.90
N ASP A 186 -0.76 -12.95 -9.31
CA ASP A 186 -1.35 -14.08 -10.04
C ASP A 186 -2.81 -13.79 -10.46
N THR A 187 -3.37 -12.66 -10.01
CA THR A 187 -4.74 -12.23 -10.33
C THR A 187 -4.78 -11.56 -11.70
N ARG A 188 -5.68 -12.03 -12.57
CA ARG A 188 -5.84 -11.49 -13.94
C ARG A 188 -6.70 -10.24 -14.00
N ASP A 189 -7.66 -10.11 -13.07
CA ASP A 189 -8.49 -8.91 -12.98
C ASP A 189 -7.70 -7.75 -12.36
N HIS A 190 -7.45 -6.70 -13.14
CA HIS A 190 -6.61 -5.58 -12.74
C HIS A 190 -7.22 -4.75 -11.61
N VAL A 191 -8.54 -4.70 -11.48
CA VAL A 191 -9.22 -4.01 -10.37
C VAL A 191 -8.99 -4.75 -9.06
N THR A 192 -9.22 -6.05 -9.06
CA THR A 192 -8.96 -6.90 -7.89
C THR A 192 -7.48 -6.90 -7.54
N ARG A 193 -6.58 -6.99 -8.53
CA ARG A 193 -5.15 -6.92 -8.33
C ARG A 193 -4.73 -5.62 -7.67
N TRP A 194 -5.21 -4.47 -8.15
CA TRP A 194 -4.95 -3.16 -7.56
C TRP A 194 -5.36 -3.12 -6.08
N ARG A 195 -6.57 -3.59 -5.77
CA ARG A 195 -7.07 -3.64 -4.40
C ARG A 195 -6.24 -4.54 -3.48
N LEU A 196 -5.76 -5.67 -3.97
CA LEU A 196 -4.87 -6.56 -3.23
C LEU A 196 -3.52 -5.90 -2.95
N GLU A 197 -2.95 -5.20 -3.91
CA GLU A 197 -1.71 -4.44 -3.74
C GLU A 197 -1.86 -3.29 -2.73
N GLU A 198 -2.99 -2.56 -2.74
CA GLU A 198 -3.33 -1.55 -1.73
C GLU A 198 -3.49 -2.17 -0.33
N LEU A 199 -4.20 -3.28 -0.22
CA LEU A 199 -4.34 -4.01 1.05
C LEU A 199 -2.98 -4.49 1.57
N GLY A 200 -2.10 -4.95 0.69
CA GLY A 200 -0.73 -5.28 1.03
C GLY A 200 0.03 -4.10 1.62
N GLY A 201 -0.04 -2.94 0.99
CA GLY A 201 0.56 -1.71 1.51
C GLY A 201 0.02 -1.30 2.89
N GLN A 202 -1.29 -1.43 3.10
CA GLN A 202 -1.91 -1.14 4.40
C GLN A 202 -1.43 -2.07 5.51
N ILE A 203 -1.24 -3.37 5.22
CA ILE A 203 -0.68 -4.33 6.18
C ILE A 203 0.72 -3.91 6.62
N ALA A 204 1.55 -3.44 5.70
CA ALA A 204 2.91 -2.99 6.00
C ALA A 204 2.93 -1.84 7.02
N VAL A 205 2.02 -0.85 6.88
CA VAL A 205 1.98 0.36 7.72
C VAL A 205 1.16 0.21 9.01
N THR A 206 0.40 -0.88 9.16
CA THR A 206 -0.39 -1.11 10.38
C THR A 206 0.54 -1.21 11.58
N GLN A 207 0.39 -0.32 12.56
CA GLN A 207 1.19 -0.38 13.77
C GLN A 207 0.79 -1.59 14.62
N PRO A 208 1.75 -2.26 15.29
CA PRO A 208 1.40 -3.25 16.30
C PRO A 208 0.57 -2.58 17.38
N ALA A 209 -0.46 -3.27 17.88
CA ALA A 209 -1.19 -2.78 19.06
C ALA A 209 -0.18 -2.53 20.18
N ARG A 210 -0.22 -1.34 20.80
CA ARG A 210 0.58 -1.06 21.98
C ARG A 210 0.22 -2.08 23.05
N SER A 211 1.23 -2.78 23.54
CA SER A 211 1.03 -3.66 24.71
C SER A 211 0.57 -2.79 25.89
N PRO A 212 -0.40 -3.24 26.67
CA PRO A 212 -0.87 -2.50 27.86
C PRO A 212 0.23 -2.21 28.90
N SER A 213 1.41 -2.80 28.74
CA SER A 213 2.58 -2.63 29.63
C SER A 213 3.45 -1.41 29.28
N ASP A 214 3.21 -0.70 28.16
CA ASP A 214 3.98 0.49 27.80
C ASP A 214 3.41 1.81 28.33
N ASP A 215 2.23 1.80 28.91
CA ASP A 215 1.75 2.91 29.74
C ASP A 215 2.42 2.81 31.10
N GLY A 216 3.57 3.47 31.23
CA GLY A 216 4.25 3.71 32.51
C GLY A 216 3.46 4.63 33.44
N SER A 217 2.16 4.45 33.56
CA SER A 217 1.34 5.01 34.63
C SER A 217 1.50 4.08 35.82
N GLU A 218 2.49 4.38 36.68
CA GLU A 218 2.45 3.98 38.09
C GLU A 218 1.05 4.29 38.60
N ALA A 219 0.22 3.27 38.75
CA ALA A 219 -0.98 3.38 39.53
C ALA A 219 -0.53 3.77 40.95
N LEU A 220 -0.63 5.07 41.27
CA LEU A 220 -0.59 5.54 42.63
C LEU A 220 -1.71 4.82 43.38
N ILE A 221 -1.34 3.79 44.12
CA ILE A 221 -2.24 3.17 45.11
C ILE A 221 -2.48 4.28 46.15
N PRO A 222 -3.69 4.77 46.38
CA PRO A 222 -3.98 5.67 47.49
C PRO A 222 -3.76 4.86 48.78
N THR A 223 -2.73 5.19 49.53
CA THR A 223 -2.61 4.76 50.90
C THR A 223 -3.62 5.55 51.71
N ASP A 224 -4.83 5.02 51.87
CA ASP A 224 -5.77 5.49 52.88
C ASP A 224 -5.22 5.15 54.24
N GLY A 225 -4.49 6.12 54.81
CA GLY A 225 -4.15 6.18 56.21
C GLY A 225 -5.07 7.14 56.91
N ASP A 226 -6.21 6.67 57.32
CA ASP A 226 -6.96 7.37 58.39
C ASP A 226 -7.55 6.33 59.36
N GLY A 227 -6.90 6.28 60.52
CA GLY A 227 -7.33 5.52 61.65
C GLY A 227 -8.61 6.06 62.25
N LEU A 228 -9.64 5.24 62.26
CA LEU A 228 -10.80 5.44 63.15
C LEU A 228 -10.58 4.63 64.43
N VAL A 229 -10.21 5.40 65.47
CA VAL A 229 -10.22 4.91 66.85
C VAL A 229 -11.69 4.87 67.30
N PHE A 230 -12.24 3.68 67.52
CA PHE A 230 -13.46 3.52 68.29
C PHE A 230 -13.07 3.21 69.73
N SER A 231 -13.33 4.16 70.63
CA SER A 231 -13.41 3.93 72.06
C SER A 231 -14.89 3.76 72.47
N ARG A 232 -15.12 2.59 73.12
CA ARG A 232 -16.29 2.14 73.87
C ARG A 232 -17.59 1.92 73.13
#